data_ea1ea2ae84bd5ae046a035cca7780135
#
_entry.id   ea1ea2ae84bd5ae046a035cca7780135
#
_cell.length_a   1.000
_cell.length_b   1.000
_cell.length_c   1.000
_cell.angle_alpha   90.00
_cell.angle_beta   90.00
_cell.angle_gamma   90.00
#
_symmetry.space_group_name_H-M   'P 1'
#
loop_
_entity.id
_entity.type
_entity.pdbx_description
1 polymer ?
#
loop_
_entity_poly.entity_id
_entity_poly.type
_entity_poly.pdbx_seq_one_letter_code
_entity_poly.pdbx_strand_id
1 'polypeptide(L)'
;MKNHRTGIIALCVVVLGMYFASLLAGSAYRRFQEGASGRGNKPGSLDIGGRTRRYLLHAPPAYDGKKPLPLVLVLHGGGQSPESAERMSGMSAKADKEDFLVVYPSGTGRSSRMPTWNSGNCCGYAMQNNVDDVTFLRALIDKLEHDYSADPRRIFVTGISNGGMMSYRIGCELADKIAAIAPAEGAQDTDCRPSGPVSVIVFHGSADRLVPFNGGSTPFQIGPKRTDNSVANAVAFWVKNDGCSPTPKHEENSAVHTDIYSGCKNGTGVALYAIQGGRHLWPGSRISGNNVAATELMWSFFLQHPKP
;
A
#
# COMPACT_ATOMS: atom_id res chain seq x y z
N MET A 1 -49.21 -17.71 40.23
CA MET A 1 -49.08 -16.91 38.97
C MET A 1 -48.24 -15.60 39.12
N LYS A 2 -47.39 -15.46 40.18
CA LYS A 2 -46.60 -14.21 40.39
C LYS A 2 -45.14 -14.30 39.88
N ASN A 3 -44.56 -15.46 39.62
CA ASN A 3 -43.13 -15.60 39.30
C ASN A 3 -42.74 -15.50 37.81
N HIS A 4 -43.70 -15.51 36.87
CA HIS A 4 -43.37 -15.39 35.44
C HIS A 4 -43.15 -13.93 34.95
N ARG A 5 -43.80 -12.96 35.62
CA ARG A 5 -43.63 -11.53 35.19
C ARG A 5 -42.28 -10.94 35.62
N THR A 6 -41.71 -11.37 36.74
CA THR A 6 -40.40 -10.89 37.22
C THR A 6 -39.24 -11.42 36.33
N GLY A 7 -39.34 -12.66 35.83
CA GLY A 7 -38.31 -13.22 34.95
C GLY A 7 -38.24 -12.56 33.57
N ILE A 8 -39.40 -12.19 32.99
CA ILE A 8 -39.45 -11.51 31.68
C ILE A 8 -38.91 -10.08 31.76
N ILE A 9 -39.19 -9.35 32.85
CA ILE A 9 -38.67 -7.99 33.04
C ILE A 9 -37.16 -8.01 33.22
N ALA A 10 -36.62 -8.96 34.00
CA ALA A 10 -35.17 -9.12 34.19
C ALA A 10 -34.44 -9.47 32.86
N LEU A 11 -35.03 -10.34 32.03
CA LEU A 11 -34.46 -10.72 30.75
C LEU A 11 -34.47 -9.54 29.75
N CYS A 12 -35.53 -8.76 29.71
CA CYS A 12 -35.61 -7.55 28.86
C CYS A 12 -34.60 -6.49 29.28
N VAL A 13 -34.34 -6.29 30.56
CA VAL A 13 -33.34 -5.32 31.08
C VAL A 13 -31.93 -5.77 30.71
N VAL A 14 -31.62 -7.06 30.80
CA VAL A 14 -30.31 -7.60 30.42
C VAL A 14 -30.08 -7.50 28.91
N VAL A 15 -31.08 -7.81 28.07
CA VAL A 15 -30.98 -7.69 26.60
C VAL A 15 -30.84 -6.23 26.18
N LEU A 16 -31.61 -5.32 26.76
CA LEU A 16 -31.47 -3.87 26.51
C LEU A 16 -30.11 -3.35 26.97
N GLY A 17 -29.60 -3.80 28.12
CA GLY A 17 -28.26 -3.44 28.58
C GLY A 17 -27.16 -3.90 27.67
N MET A 18 -27.22 -5.13 27.13
CA MET A 18 -26.27 -5.64 26.14
C MET A 18 -26.36 -4.91 24.81
N TYR A 19 -27.56 -4.54 24.39
CA TYR A 19 -27.75 -3.73 23.15
C TYR A 19 -27.21 -2.33 23.30
N PHE A 20 -27.42 -1.65 24.44
CA PHE A 20 -26.82 -0.35 24.74
C PHE A 20 -25.30 -0.43 24.90
N ALA A 21 -24.77 -1.47 25.52
CA ALA A 21 -23.32 -1.69 25.65
C ALA A 21 -22.67 -1.90 24.27
N SER A 22 -23.35 -2.64 23.36
CA SER A 22 -22.85 -2.83 21.99
C SER A 22 -22.92 -1.56 21.15
N LEU A 23 -23.93 -0.71 21.34
CA LEU A 23 -24.03 0.61 20.69
C LEU A 23 -22.96 1.58 21.19
N LEU A 24 -22.69 1.59 22.50
CA LEU A 24 -21.64 2.42 23.12
C LEU A 24 -20.24 1.92 22.72
N ALA A 25 -20.01 0.62 22.66
CA ALA A 25 -18.76 0.04 22.16
C ALA A 25 -18.57 0.34 20.67
N GLY A 26 -19.64 0.28 19.86
CA GLY A 26 -19.60 0.64 18.44
C GLY A 26 -19.35 2.14 18.23
N SER A 27 -19.87 3.02 19.06
CA SER A 27 -19.64 4.46 19.00
C SER A 27 -18.24 4.83 19.52
N ALA A 28 -17.75 4.18 20.56
CA ALA A 28 -16.38 4.36 21.07
C ALA A 28 -15.36 3.83 20.06
N TYR A 29 -15.64 2.69 19.42
CA TYR A 29 -14.80 2.14 18.36
C TYR A 29 -14.79 3.06 17.13
N ARG A 30 -15.92 3.63 16.73
CA ARG A 30 -15.97 4.66 15.68
C ARG A 30 -15.17 5.91 16.03
N ARG A 31 -15.35 6.46 17.23
CA ARG A 31 -14.57 7.63 17.70
C ARG A 31 -13.08 7.32 17.82
N PHE A 32 -12.71 6.11 18.20
CA PHE A 32 -11.31 5.67 18.20
C PHE A 32 -10.75 5.58 16.77
N GLN A 33 -11.54 5.13 15.80
CA GLN A 33 -11.14 5.14 14.39
C GLN A 33 -11.08 6.56 13.81
N GLU A 34 -12.06 7.43 14.13
CA GLU A 34 -12.09 8.83 13.72
C GLU A 34 -10.98 9.67 14.37
N GLY A 35 -10.55 9.34 15.58
CA GLY A 35 -9.41 9.97 16.26
C GLY A 35 -8.05 9.43 15.84
N ALA A 36 -7.99 8.31 15.12
CA ALA A 36 -6.76 7.67 14.64
C ALA A 36 -6.43 8.02 13.18
N SER A 37 -7.37 8.59 12.41
CA SER A 37 -7.08 9.15 11.10
C SER A 37 -6.50 10.56 11.24
N GLY A 38 -5.44 10.89 10.50
CA GLY A 38 -4.81 12.20 10.51
C GLY A 38 -5.83 13.32 10.22
N ARG A 39 -5.56 14.52 10.72
CA ARG A 39 -6.36 15.70 10.38
C ARG A 39 -6.30 15.91 8.87
N GLY A 40 -7.44 16.13 8.21
CA GLY A 40 -7.53 16.32 6.77
C GLY A 40 -7.95 15.08 5.97
N ASN A 41 -8.07 13.91 6.61
CA ASN A 41 -8.51 12.69 5.94
C ASN A 41 -10.01 12.69 5.62
N LYS A 42 -10.34 12.34 4.36
CA LYS A 42 -11.71 12.24 3.84
C LYS A 42 -11.98 10.80 3.39
N PRO A 43 -12.93 10.09 4.01
CA PRO A 43 -13.36 8.79 3.51
C PRO A 43 -14.12 8.95 2.19
N GLY A 44 -13.88 8.01 1.27
CA GLY A 44 -14.59 7.95 0.00
C GLY A 44 -14.86 6.52 -0.43
N SER A 45 -15.66 6.36 -1.47
CA SER A 45 -15.94 5.06 -2.08
C SER A 45 -16.23 5.16 -3.57
N LEU A 46 -16.06 4.02 -4.25
CA LEU A 46 -16.41 3.78 -5.65
C LEU A 46 -17.14 2.43 -5.76
N ASP A 47 -18.13 2.34 -6.61
CA ASP A 47 -18.77 1.07 -6.94
C ASP A 47 -18.12 0.48 -8.19
N ILE A 48 -17.40 -0.64 -8.01
CA ILE A 48 -16.64 -1.31 -9.07
C ILE A 48 -17.05 -2.79 -9.09
N GLY A 49 -17.52 -3.26 -10.23
CA GLY A 49 -17.90 -4.66 -10.41
C GLY A 49 -18.94 -5.15 -9.38
N GLY A 50 -19.92 -4.31 -9.02
CA GLY A 50 -20.94 -4.62 -8.03
C GLY A 50 -20.46 -4.63 -6.57
N ARG A 51 -19.26 -4.08 -6.30
CA ARG A 51 -18.67 -3.96 -4.96
C ARG A 51 -18.40 -2.51 -4.62
N THR A 52 -18.84 -2.06 -3.45
CA THR A 52 -18.42 -0.76 -2.90
C THR A 52 -16.99 -0.85 -2.39
N ARG A 53 -16.06 -0.19 -3.08
CA ARG A 53 -14.63 -0.11 -2.75
C ARG A 53 -14.36 1.20 -2.02
N ARG A 54 -13.74 1.10 -0.86
CA ARG A 54 -13.49 2.26 0.03
C ARG A 54 -12.06 2.73 -0.07
N TYR A 55 -11.84 4.00 0.25
CA TYR A 55 -10.53 4.61 0.38
C TYR A 55 -10.55 5.74 1.41
N LEU A 56 -9.38 6.12 1.89
CA LEU A 56 -9.15 7.28 2.71
C LEU A 56 -8.24 8.22 1.91
N LEU A 57 -8.70 9.45 1.66
CA LEU A 57 -7.92 10.46 0.95
C LEU A 57 -7.41 11.49 1.96
N HIS A 58 -6.13 11.79 1.91
CA HIS A 58 -5.50 12.88 2.62
C HIS A 58 -5.09 13.97 1.62
N ALA A 59 -5.55 15.19 1.88
CA ALA A 59 -5.13 16.39 1.15
C ALA A 59 -4.34 17.30 2.10
N PRO A 60 -3.20 17.85 1.67
CA PRO A 60 -2.39 18.70 2.53
C PRO A 60 -3.14 19.99 2.89
N PRO A 61 -2.80 20.67 4.00
CA PRO A 61 -3.50 21.88 4.46
C PRO A 61 -3.55 23.02 3.43
N ALA A 62 -2.52 23.10 2.57
CA ALA A 62 -2.44 24.13 1.53
C ALA A 62 -3.25 23.80 0.26
N TYR A 63 -3.90 22.62 0.20
CA TYR A 63 -4.67 22.19 -0.98
C TYR A 63 -5.93 23.05 -1.18
N ASP A 64 -6.00 23.76 -2.31
CA ASP A 64 -7.12 24.63 -2.70
C ASP A 64 -7.91 24.12 -3.92
N GLY A 65 -7.55 22.96 -4.46
CA GLY A 65 -8.19 22.35 -5.64
C GLY A 65 -7.84 22.98 -6.99
N LYS A 66 -6.98 23.99 -7.03
CA LYS A 66 -6.64 24.74 -8.28
C LYS A 66 -5.36 24.26 -8.93
N LYS A 67 -4.33 24.02 -8.10
CA LYS A 67 -3.02 23.58 -8.58
C LYS A 67 -2.96 22.06 -8.65
N PRO A 68 -2.58 21.46 -9.79
CA PRO A 68 -2.36 20.02 -9.88
C PRO A 68 -1.25 19.57 -8.93
N LEU A 69 -1.57 18.58 -8.06
CA LEU A 69 -0.65 18.02 -7.08
C LEU A 69 -0.26 16.59 -7.43
N PRO A 70 0.96 16.14 -7.08
CA PRO A 70 1.31 14.73 -7.13
C PRO A 70 0.32 13.89 -6.32
N LEU A 71 0.12 12.64 -6.72
CA LEU A 71 -0.70 11.66 -5.99
C LEU A 71 0.13 10.43 -5.63
N VAL A 72 0.11 10.05 -4.35
CA VAL A 72 0.70 8.81 -3.87
C VAL A 72 -0.39 7.86 -3.39
N LEU A 73 -0.47 6.67 -3.99
CA LEU A 73 -1.29 5.57 -3.51
C LEU A 73 -0.46 4.75 -2.52
N VAL A 74 -0.97 4.52 -1.31
CA VAL A 74 -0.30 3.71 -0.27
C VAL A 74 -1.14 2.48 0.03
N LEU A 75 -0.66 1.31 -0.41
CA LEU A 75 -1.38 0.05 -0.33
C LEU A 75 -1.02 -0.70 0.96
N HIS A 76 -2.02 -1.02 1.77
CA HIS A 76 -1.84 -1.77 3.02
C HIS A 76 -1.42 -3.22 2.78
N GLY A 77 -0.77 -3.86 3.74
CA GLY A 77 -0.47 -5.29 3.73
C GLY A 77 -1.71 -6.17 3.95
N GLY A 78 -1.58 -7.47 3.71
CA GLY A 78 -2.67 -8.42 3.92
C GLY A 78 -3.23 -8.36 5.33
N GLY A 79 -4.56 -8.27 5.46
CA GLY A 79 -5.27 -8.16 6.74
C GLY A 79 -5.15 -6.81 7.46
N GLN A 80 -4.55 -5.82 6.83
CA GLN A 80 -4.41 -4.46 7.37
C GLN A 80 -5.51 -3.52 6.82
N SER A 81 -5.49 -2.24 7.20
CA SER A 81 -6.47 -1.25 6.78
C SER A 81 -5.81 0.02 6.20
N PRO A 82 -6.56 0.90 5.51
CA PRO A 82 -6.09 2.21 5.09
C PRO A 82 -5.43 3.01 6.21
N GLU A 83 -6.04 3.04 7.41
CA GLU A 83 -5.53 3.78 8.56
C GLU A 83 -4.23 3.17 9.11
N SER A 84 -4.06 1.84 8.98
CA SER A 84 -2.80 1.20 9.36
C SER A 84 -1.67 1.53 8.37
N ALA A 85 -1.98 1.61 7.08
CA ALA A 85 -1.04 2.04 6.04
C ALA A 85 -0.60 3.50 6.26
N GLU A 86 -1.54 4.38 6.58
CA GLU A 86 -1.26 5.77 6.92
C GLU A 86 -0.29 5.89 8.11
N ARG A 87 -0.65 5.27 9.24
CA ARG A 87 0.19 5.32 10.46
C ARG A 87 1.58 4.73 10.25
N MET A 88 1.66 3.64 9.51
CA MET A 88 2.91 2.92 9.27
C MET A 88 3.84 3.69 8.34
N SER A 89 3.31 4.23 7.23
CA SER A 89 4.10 4.95 6.24
C SER A 89 4.43 6.38 6.66
N GLY A 90 3.58 7.02 7.49
CA GLY A 90 3.71 8.45 7.80
C GLY A 90 3.55 9.37 6.58
N MET A 91 2.98 8.84 5.47
CA MET A 91 2.93 9.55 4.19
C MET A 91 2.05 10.81 4.26
N SER A 92 0.97 10.81 5.07
CA SER A 92 0.15 12.03 5.30
C SER A 92 0.96 13.17 5.92
N ALA A 93 1.78 12.87 6.94
CA ALA A 93 2.63 13.88 7.56
C ALA A 93 3.74 14.39 6.61
N LYS A 94 4.18 13.56 5.65
CA LYS A 94 5.08 13.97 4.58
C LYS A 94 4.34 14.86 3.57
N ALA A 95 3.12 14.50 3.20
CA ALA A 95 2.26 15.25 2.29
C ALA A 95 1.95 16.67 2.80
N ASP A 96 1.73 16.81 4.10
CA ASP A 96 1.50 18.12 4.74
C ASP A 96 2.69 19.07 4.60
N LYS A 97 3.90 18.55 4.45
CA LYS A 97 5.14 19.31 4.32
C LYS A 97 5.54 19.62 2.87
N GLU A 98 5.14 18.75 1.95
CA GLU A 98 5.65 18.75 0.58
C GLU A 98 4.54 18.95 -0.47
N ASP A 99 3.31 19.24 -0.04
CA ASP A 99 2.15 19.56 -0.87
C ASP A 99 1.84 18.52 -1.94
N PHE A 100 1.43 17.31 -1.52
CA PHE A 100 0.91 16.27 -2.41
C PHE A 100 -0.32 15.55 -1.83
N LEU A 101 -1.09 14.90 -2.68
CA LEU A 101 -2.24 14.09 -2.29
C LEU A 101 -1.79 12.68 -1.91
N VAL A 102 -2.39 12.11 -0.87
CA VAL A 102 -2.19 10.70 -0.52
C VAL A 102 -3.53 9.98 -0.49
N VAL A 103 -3.61 8.83 -1.11
CA VAL A 103 -4.78 7.98 -1.00
C VAL A 103 -4.39 6.60 -0.44
N TYR A 104 -5.19 6.15 0.51
CA TYR A 104 -5.08 4.83 1.16
C TYR A 104 -6.32 4.01 0.77
N PRO A 105 -6.28 3.27 -0.35
CA PRO A 105 -7.40 2.44 -0.74
C PRO A 105 -7.50 1.20 0.15
N SER A 106 -8.71 0.64 0.25
CA SER A 106 -8.98 -0.60 0.98
C SER A 106 -9.04 -1.79 0.02
N GLY A 107 -8.29 -2.82 0.31
CA GLY A 107 -8.43 -4.13 -0.31
C GLY A 107 -9.79 -4.77 -0.05
N THR A 108 -9.98 -6.01 -0.51
CA THR A 108 -11.21 -6.76 -0.34
C THR A 108 -10.98 -7.99 0.52
N GLY A 109 -11.90 -8.24 1.46
CA GLY A 109 -11.89 -9.41 2.33
C GLY A 109 -13.27 -10.04 2.45
N ARG A 110 -13.34 -11.23 3.06
CA ARG A 110 -14.61 -11.85 3.45
C ARG A 110 -15.38 -10.96 4.45
N SER A 111 -14.63 -10.16 5.20
CA SER A 111 -15.13 -9.10 6.07
C SER A 111 -14.17 -7.92 6.02
N SER A 112 -14.59 -6.77 6.55
CA SER A 112 -13.74 -5.58 6.66
C SER A 112 -12.49 -5.76 7.55
N ARG A 113 -12.38 -6.87 8.27
CA ARG A 113 -11.29 -7.15 9.23
C ARG A 113 -10.05 -7.80 8.60
N MET A 114 -10.18 -8.39 7.42
CA MET A 114 -9.10 -9.14 6.76
C MET A 114 -9.05 -8.82 5.26
N PRO A 115 -8.95 -7.54 4.87
CA PRO A 115 -8.84 -7.18 3.47
C PRO A 115 -7.48 -7.57 2.91
N THR A 116 -7.47 -7.99 1.65
CA THR A 116 -6.29 -8.33 0.88
C THR A 116 -6.39 -7.75 -0.52
N TRP A 117 -5.27 -7.76 -1.24
CA TRP A 117 -5.18 -7.42 -2.66
C TRP A 117 -5.00 -8.69 -3.48
N ASN A 118 -5.62 -8.76 -4.64
CA ASN A 118 -5.30 -9.74 -5.66
C ASN A 118 -4.05 -9.25 -6.42
N SER A 119 -2.88 -9.64 -5.96
CA SER A 119 -1.61 -9.31 -6.62
C SER A 119 -1.13 -10.39 -7.60
N GLY A 120 -2.03 -11.26 -8.06
CA GLY A 120 -1.76 -12.37 -8.97
C GLY A 120 -1.48 -13.67 -8.22
N ASN A 121 -0.29 -13.87 -7.70
CA ASN A 121 0.12 -15.04 -6.91
C ASN A 121 -0.27 -14.95 -5.42
N CYS A 122 -0.70 -13.79 -4.93
CA CYS A 122 -1.10 -13.48 -3.54
C CYS A 122 -2.24 -12.45 -3.56
N CYS A 123 -3.08 -12.27 -2.59
CA CYS A 123 -3.25 -13.04 -1.38
C CYS A 123 -4.74 -13.20 -1.04
N GLY A 124 -5.01 -14.24 -0.28
CA GLY A 124 -6.22 -14.44 0.51
C GLY A 124 -7.51 -14.34 -0.29
N TYR A 125 -8.53 -13.71 0.31
CA TYR A 125 -9.86 -13.62 -0.27
C TYR A 125 -9.88 -12.93 -1.64
N ALA A 126 -9.15 -11.83 -1.81
CA ALA A 126 -9.17 -11.08 -3.06
C ALA A 126 -8.63 -11.91 -4.23
N MET A 127 -7.51 -12.61 -4.05
CA MET A 127 -6.95 -13.51 -5.05
C MET A 127 -7.88 -14.70 -5.33
N GLN A 128 -8.38 -15.39 -4.28
CA GLN A 128 -9.23 -16.55 -4.41
C GLN A 128 -10.57 -16.27 -5.11
N ASN A 129 -11.04 -15.03 -5.07
CA ASN A 129 -12.27 -14.59 -5.70
C ASN A 129 -12.04 -13.70 -6.94
N ASN A 130 -10.82 -13.70 -7.48
CA ASN A 130 -10.44 -12.94 -8.66
C ASN A 130 -10.93 -11.48 -8.61
N VAL A 131 -10.81 -10.83 -7.43
CA VAL A 131 -11.22 -9.44 -7.28
C VAL A 131 -10.40 -8.58 -8.23
N ASP A 132 -11.08 -7.74 -9.02
CA ASP A 132 -10.44 -6.83 -9.94
C ASP A 132 -9.99 -5.55 -9.23
N ASP A 133 -8.85 -5.66 -8.55
CA ASP A 133 -8.22 -4.55 -7.85
C ASP A 133 -7.57 -3.56 -8.81
N VAL A 134 -7.16 -4.01 -10.00
CA VAL A 134 -6.54 -3.15 -11.01
C VAL A 134 -7.55 -2.14 -11.56
N THR A 135 -8.74 -2.60 -11.95
CA THR A 135 -9.82 -1.70 -12.40
C THR A 135 -10.24 -0.73 -11.28
N PHE A 136 -10.30 -1.20 -10.03
CA PHE A 136 -10.58 -0.31 -8.90
C PHE A 136 -9.54 0.80 -8.76
N LEU A 137 -8.25 0.46 -8.77
CA LEU A 137 -7.18 1.44 -8.57
C LEU A 137 -7.07 2.39 -9.77
N ARG A 138 -7.31 1.92 -11.00
CA ARG A 138 -7.42 2.79 -12.19
C ARG A 138 -8.56 3.80 -12.02
N ALA A 139 -9.77 3.33 -11.71
CA ALA A 139 -10.92 4.20 -11.53
C ALA A 139 -10.75 5.19 -10.37
N LEU A 140 -10.04 4.78 -9.31
CA LEU A 140 -9.70 5.68 -8.21
C LEU A 140 -8.73 6.77 -8.65
N ILE A 141 -7.71 6.45 -9.44
CA ILE A 141 -6.78 7.43 -10.01
C ILE A 141 -7.57 8.41 -10.90
N ASP A 142 -8.37 7.91 -11.84
CA ASP A 142 -9.17 8.75 -12.76
C ASP A 142 -10.10 9.70 -11.98
N LYS A 143 -10.73 9.20 -10.90
CA LYS A 143 -11.55 10.03 -10.01
C LYS A 143 -10.74 11.13 -9.33
N LEU A 144 -9.54 10.83 -8.84
CA LEU A 144 -8.72 11.81 -8.13
C LEU A 144 -8.07 12.82 -9.08
N GLU A 145 -7.76 12.42 -10.32
CA GLU A 145 -7.38 13.35 -11.40
C GLU A 145 -8.51 14.35 -11.68
N HIS A 146 -9.75 13.86 -11.77
CA HIS A 146 -10.91 14.70 -12.07
C HIS A 146 -11.36 15.57 -10.88
N ASP A 147 -11.56 14.97 -9.70
CA ASP A 147 -12.22 15.63 -8.57
C ASP A 147 -11.24 16.43 -7.69
N TYR A 148 -9.95 16.07 -7.72
CA TYR A 148 -8.90 16.62 -6.84
C TYR A 148 -7.70 17.16 -7.61
N SER A 149 -7.80 17.32 -8.92
CA SER A 149 -6.69 17.84 -9.75
C SER A 149 -5.38 17.10 -9.47
N ALA A 150 -5.40 15.77 -9.31
CA ALA A 150 -4.17 15.00 -9.24
C ALA A 150 -3.42 15.13 -10.58
N ASP A 151 -2.10 15.36 -10.53
CA ASP A 151 -1.28 15.53 -11.73
C ASP A 151 -1.04 14.19 -12.41
N PRO A 152 -1.55 13.96 -13.65
CA PRO A 152 -1.43 12.66 -14.33
C PRO A 152 0.02 12.26 -14.65
N ARG A 153 0.96 13.21 -14.60
CA ARG A 153 2.39 12.93 -14.77
C ARG A 153 3.08 12.51 -13.48
N ARG A 154 2.42 12.66 -12.33
CA ARG A 154 3.01 12.44 -11.00
C ARG A 154 2.11 11.56 -10.14
N ILE A 155 1.74 10.37 -10.70
CA ILE A 155 1.00 9.32 -9.99
C ILE A 155 1.99 8.25 -9.54
N PHE A 156 2.06 8.02 -8.24
CA PHE A 156 3.01 7.10 -7.62
C PHE A 156 2.30 6.07 -6.76
N VAL A 157 2.88 4.88 -6.66
CA VAL A 157 2.30 3.79 -5.85
C VAL A 157 3.36 3.21 -4.92
N THR A 158 2.99 3.02 -3.68
CA THR A 158 3.78 2.26 -2.71
C THR A 158 2.88 1.35 -1.89
N GLY A 159 3.47 0.42 -1.18
CA GLY A 159 2.76 -0.49 -0.29
C GLY A 159 3.70 -1.49 0.34
N ILE A 160 3.23 -2.18 1.37
CA ILE A 160 4.00 -3.20 2.07
C ILE A 160 3.42 -4.59 1.87
N SER A 161 4.29 -5.63 1.83
CA SER A 161 3.84 -7.03 1.82
C SER A 161 2.90 -7.29 0.63
N ASN A 162 1.69 -7.78 0.84
CA ASN A 162 0.67 -7.91 -0.20
C ASN A 162 0.38 -6.58 -0.93
N GLY A 163 0.46 -5.42 -0.25
CA GLY A 163 0.40 -4.10 -0.88
C GLY A 163 1.64 -3.79 -1.73
N GLY A 164 2.81 -4.24 -1.32
CA GLY A 164 4.05 -4.17 -2.11
C GLY A 164 3.97 -5.05 -3.36
N MET A 165 3.45 -6.26 -3.24
CA MET A 165 3.16 -7.14 -4.38
C MET A 165 2.15 -6.49 -5.35
N MET A 166 1.09 -5.86 -4.80
CA MET A 166 0.12 -5.14 -5.62
C MET A 166 0.73 -3.89 -6.28
N SER A 167 1.70 -3.23 -5.65
CA SER A 167 2.44 -2.11 -6.27
C SER A 167 3.19 -2.56 -7.51
N TYR A 168 3.84 -3.72 -7.49
CA TYR A 168 4.45 -4.31 -8.69
C TYR A 168 3.42 -4.60 -9.77
N ARG A 169 2.27 -5.20 -9.40
CA ARG A 169 1.19 -5.48 -10.34
C ARG A 169 0.66 -4.21 -10.99
N ILE A 170 0.45 -3.15 -10.23
CA ILE A 170 -0.03 -1.86 -10.73
C ILE A 170 1.02 -1.20 -11.62
N GLY A 171 2.29 -1.21 -11.25
CA GLY A 171 3.38 -0.74 -12.12
C GLY A 171 3.40 -1.44 -13.47
N CYS A 172 3.01 -2.72 -13.49
CA CYS A 172 2.93 -3.51 -14.72
C CYS A 172 1.65 -3.19 -15.54
N GLU A 173 0.47 -3.36 -14.93
CA GLU A 173 -0.80 -3.30 -15.66
C GLU A 173 -1.32 -1.88 -15.89
N LEU A 174 -0.82 -0.89 -15.13
CA LEU A 174 -1.14 0.53 -15.27
C LEU A 174 0.09 1.39 -15.63
N ALA A 175 1.06 0.83 -16.35
CA ALA A 175 2.25 1.55 -16.78
C ALA A 175 1.93 2.82 -17.61
N ASP A 176 0.75 2.89 -18.22
CA ASP A 176 0.22 4.07 -18.89
C ASP A 176 -0.09 5.23 -17.93
N LYS A 177 -0.44 4.94 -16.68
CA LYS A 177 -0.82 5.89 -15.63
C LYS A 177 0.31 6.17 -14.63
N ILE A 178 1.03 5.12 -14.23
CA ILE A 178 1.98 5.16 -13.11
C ILE A 178 3.34 5.71 -13.55
N ALA A 179 3.84 6.71 -12.86
CA ALA A 179 5.17 7.27 -13.06
C ALA A 179 6.26 6.47 -12.34
N ALA A 180 6.01 6.11 -11.08
CA ALA A 180 6.93 5.28 -10.31
C ALA A 180 6.21 4.42 -9.26
N ILE A 181 6.85 3.31 -8.91
CA ILE A 181 6.43 2.43 -7.81
C ILE A 181 7.54 2.29 -6.76
N ALA A 182 7.12 2.09 -5.51
CA ALA A 182 8.02 1.88 -4.37
C ALA A 182 7.54 0.70 -3.51
N PRO A 183 7.65 -0.54 -3.99
CA PRO A 183 7.27 -1.72 -3.21
C PRO A 183 8.19 -1.93 -2.01
N ALA A 184 7.61 -2.19 -0.84
CA ALA A 184 8.31 -2.56 0.38
C ALA A 184 7.92 -3.98 0.80
N GLU A 185 8.92 -4.83 1.14
CA GLU A 185 8.74 -6.21 1.64
C GLU A 185 7.76 -7.04 0.78
N GLY A 186 7.77 -6.86 -0.54
CA GLY A 186 6.88 -7.53 -1.49
C GLY A 186 7.65 -8.26 -2.58
N ALA A 187 7.10 -9.37 -3.11
CA ALA A 187 7.63 -10.08 -4.26
C ALA A 187 6.89 -9.69 -5.54
N GLN A 188 7.57 -9.73 -6.67
CA GLN A 188 6.97 -9.59 -7.99
C GLN A 188 6.69 -10.96 -8.59
N ASP A 189 5.47 -11.44 -8.45
CA ASP A 189 5.11 -12.82 -8.81
C ASP A 189 4.08 -12.90 -9.97
N THR A 190 3.79 -11.79 -10.61
CA THR A 190 2.88 -11.74 -11.77
C THR A 190 3.64 -11.84 -13.09
N ASP A 191 3.03 -12.49 -14.08
CA ASP A 191 3.48 -12.38 -15.47
C ASP A 191 3.25 -10.94 -15.95
N CYS A 192 4.32 -10.18 -16.00
CA CYS A 192 4.31 -8.73 -16.15
C CYS A 192 4.78 -8.34 -17.55
N ARG A 193 3.97 -7.53 -18.23
CA ARG A 193 4.29 -6.94 -19.54
C ARG A 193 3.88 -5.47 -19.57
N PRO A 194 4.67 -4.58 -18.96
CA PRO A 194 4.35 -3.17 -18.91
C PRO A 194 4.25 -2.57 -20.33
N SER A 195 3.31 -1.66 -20.54
CA SER A 195 3.17 -0.95 -21.82
C SER A 195 4.28 0.09 -22.06
N GLY A 196 5.10 0.38 -21.07
CA GLY A 196 6.21 1.32 -21.11
C GLY A 196 7.09 1.23 -19.87
N PRO A 197 8.16 2.03 -19.79
CA PRO A 197 9.03 2.08 -18.62
C PRO A 197 8.33 2.74 -17.44
N VAL A 198 8.63 2.24 -16.23
CA VAL A 198 8.12 2.73 -14.94
C VAL A 198 9.25 2.74 -13.93
N SER A 199 9.51 3.88 -13.31
CA SER A 199 10.58 3.98 -12.32
C SER A 199 10.28 3.14 -11.07
N VAL A 200 11.29 2.46 -10.53
CA VAL A 200 11.11 1.50 -9.42
C VAL A 200 12.15 1.70 -8.34
N ILE A 201 11.71 1.91 -7.10
CA ILE A 201 12.58 1.88 -5.93
C ILE A 201 12.10 0.80 -4.97
N VAL A 202 12.93 -0.20 -4.71
CA VAL A 202 12.60 -1.39 -3.92
C VAL A 202 13.19 -1.26 -2.53
N PHE A 203 12.40 -1.57 -1.50
CA PHE A 203 12.87 -1.70 -0.12
C PHE A 203 12.58 -3.11 0.39
N HIS A 204 13.63 -3.82 0.84
CA HIS A 204 13.43 -5.18 1.34
C HIS A 204 14.45 -5.56 2.41
N GLY A 205 13.97 -6.16 3.50
CA GLY A 205 14.80 -6.67 4.57
C GLY A 205 15.45 -8.02 4.23
N SER A 206 16.75 -8.15 4.42
CA SER A 206 17.48 -9.39 4.12
C SER A 206 17.11 -10.56 5.03
N ALA A 207 16.48 -10.31 6.19
CA ALA A 207 15.97 -11.30 7.13
C ALA A 207 14.43 -11.39 7.14
N ASP A 208 13.77 -10.97 6.06
CA ASP A 208 12.33 -11.14 5.91
C ASP A 208 11.97 -12.64 5.86
N ARG A 209 11.11 -13.06 6.78
CA ARG A 209 10.67 -14.46 6.91
C ARG A 209 9.29 -14.71 6.29
N LEU A 210 8.53 -13.67 5.95
CA LEU A 210 7.20 -13.78 5.35
C LEU A 210 7.24 -13.71 3.83
N VAL A 211 8.10 -12.85 3.29
CA VAL A 211 8.42 -12.73 1.86
C VAL A 211 9.94 -12.76 1.72
N PRO A 212 10.55 -13.94 1.51
CA PRO A 212 11.99 -14.08 1.57
C PRO A 212 12.71 -13.22 0.52
N PHE A 213 13.74 -12.48 0.95
CA PHE A 213 14.59 -11.66 0.07
C PHE A 213 15.14 -12.45 -1.14
N ASN A 214 15.59 -13.68 -0.89
CA ASN A 214 16.11 -14.57 -1.92
C ASN A 214 15.02 -15.37 -2.65
N GLY A 215 13.76 -15.06 -2.41
CA GLY A 215 12.64 -15.81 -2.98
C GLY A 215 12.44 -17.18 -2.35
N GLY A 216 11.60 -17.99 -3.00
CA GLY A 216 11.26 -19.32 -2.51
C GLY A 216 9.98 -19.37 -1.67
N SER A 217 9.80 -20.47 -0.95
CA SER A 217 8.67 -20.70 -0.04
C SER A 217 9.13 -20.67 1.41
N THR A 218 8.24 -20.22 2.31
CA THR A 218 8.52 -20.20 3.76
C THR A 218 7.33 -20.75 4.54
N PRO A 219 7.55 -21.44 5.69
CA PRO A 219 6.48 -21.89 6.56
C PRO A 219 5.72 -20.73 7.24
N PHE A 220 6.25 -19.50 7.19
CA PHE A 220 5.62 -18.31 7.76
C PHE A 220 4.70 -17.57 6.78
N GLN A 221 4.55 -18.06 5.54
CA GLN A 221 3.63 -17.47 4.56
C GLN A 221 2.19 -17.50 5.07
N ILE A 222 1.49 -16.37 4.89
CA ILE A 222 0.07 -16.26 5.18
C ILE A 222 -0.72 -16.62 3.91
N GLY A 223 -1.65 -17.59 4.02
CA GLY A 223 -2.47 -18.05 2.91
C GLY A 223 -1.97 -19.35 2.25
N PRO A 224 -2.40 -19.66 1.02
CA PRO A 224 -1.93 -20.82 0.27
C PRO A 224 -0.42 -20.81 0.08
N LYS A 225 0.19 -22.01 0.02
CA LYS A 225 1.61 -22.10 -0.32
C LYS A 225 1.86 -21.49 -1.70
N ARG A 226 2.86 -20.64 -1.76
CA ARG A 226 3.36 -20.01 -2.99
C ARG A 226 4.88 -20.02 -2.99
N THR A 227 5.46 -19.83 -4.15
CA THR A 227 6.90 -19.60 -4.31
C THR A 227 7.06 -18.17 -4.77
N ASP A 228 7.70 -17.34 -3.95
CA ASP A 228 7.94 -15.94 -4.26
C ASP A 228 9.22 -15.80 -5.12
N ASN A 229 9.23 -14.88 -6.08
CA ASN A 229 10.43 -14.47 -6.78
C ASN A 229 11.40 -13.75 -5.84
N SER A 230 12.71 -13.85 -6.13
CA SER A 230 13.70 -13.08 -5.38
C SER A 230 13.62 -11.59 -5.71
N VAL A 231 14.07 -10.75 -4.77
CA VAL A 231 14.23 -9.31 -4.99
C VAL A 231 15.15 -9.03 -6.19
N ALA A 232 16.22 -9.82 -6.32
CA ALA A 232 17.15 -9.70 -7.45
C ALA A 232 16.46 -9.92 -8.80
N ASN A 233 15.56 -10.91 -8.90
CA ASN A 233 14.78 -11.15 -10.12
C ASN A 233 13.85 -9.99 -10.45
N ALA A 234 13.17 -9.43 -9.44
CA ALA A 234 12.31 -8.26 -9.62
C ALA A 234 13.10 -7.04 -10.11
N VAL A 235 14.23 -6.75 -9.49
CA VAL A 235 15.12 -5.64 -9.91
C VAL A 235 15.63 -5.86 -11.35
N ALA A 236 16.14 -7.05 -11.65
CA ALA A 236 16.64 -7.39 -12.99
C ALA A 236 15.55 -7.25 -14.08
N PHE A 237 14.30 -7.62 -13.74
CA PHE A 237 13.17 -7.44 -14.64
C PHE A 237 12.98 -5.95 -14.99
N TRP A 238 12.93 -5.05 -13.99
CA TRP A 238 12.70 -3.63 -14.21
C TRP A 238 13.90 -2.94 -14.89
N VAL A 239 15.14 -3.30 -14.53
CA VAL A 239 16.36 -2.84 -15.21
C VAL A 239 16.29 -3.14 -16.71
N LYS A 240 15.88 -4.37 -17.07
CA LYS A 240 15.71 -4.79 -18.45
C LYS A 240 14.54 -4.08 -19.14
N ASN A 241 13.37 -3.99 -18.50
CA ASN A 241 12.18 -3.35 -19.04
C ASN A 241 12.45 -1.88 -19.36
N ASP A 242 13.07 -1.17 -18.44
CA ASP A 242 13.35 0.24 -18.52
C ASP A 242 14.63 0.53 -19.34
N GLY A 243 15.35 -0.50 -19.74
CA GLY A 243 16.57 -0.40 -20.56
C GLY A 243 17.69 0.36 -19.88
N CYS A 244 17.81 0.20 -18.57
CA CYS A 244 18.88 0.79 -17.76
C CYS A 244 20.23 0.14 -18.06
N SER A 245 21.33 0.82 -17.71
CA SER A 245 22.64 0.20 -17.62
C SER A 245 22.59 -1.02 -16.69
N PRO A 246 23.11 -2.19 -17.08
CA PRO A 246 23.04 -3.40 -16.25
C PRO A 246 23.95 -3.33 -15.01
N THR A 247 24.89 -2.39 -14.99
CA THR A 247 25.84 -2.21 -13.86
C THR A 247 25.35 -1.07 -12.98
N PRO A 248 24.95 -1.34 -11.72
CA PRO A 248 24.52 -0.31 -10.81
C PRO A 248 25.70 0.47 -10.21
N LYS A 249 25.42 1.65 -9.70
CA LYS A 249 26.25 2.29 -8.69
C LYS A 249 25.94 1.65 -7.35
N HIS A 250 26.95 1.01 -6.76
CA HIS A 250 26.84 0.40 -5.43
C HIS A 250 27.19 1.41 -4.32
N GLU A 251 26.36 1.44 -3.29
CA GLU A 251 26.66 2.14 -2.04
C GLU A 251 26.33 1.19 -0.87
N GLU A 252 27.22 1.09 0.10
CA GLU A 252 27.05 0.19 1.23
C GLU A 252 27.41 0.89 2.54
N ASN A 253 26.59 0.65 3.55
CA ASN A 253 26.90 0.96 4.93
C ASN A 253 26.45 -0.22 5.82
N SER A 254 26.69 -0.16 7.13
CA SER A 254 26.36 -1.25 8.06
C SER A 254 24.86 -1.61 8.12
N ALA A 255 23.97 -0.75 7.62
CA ALA A 255 22.53 -0.94 7.70
C ALA A 255 21.89 -1.26 6.35
N VAL A 256 22.45 -0.78 5.24
CA VAL A 256 21.82 -0.85 3.92
C VAL A 256 22.85 -1.06 2.83
N HIS A 257 22.56 -2.02 1.96
CA HIS A 257 23.18 -2.14 0.64
C HIS A 257 22.25 -1.48 -0.39
N THR A 258 22.79 -0.60 -1.19
CA THR A 258 22.02 0.18 -2.20
C THR A 258 22.60 -0.05 -3.58
N ASP A 259 21.74 -0.40 -4.54
CA ASP A 259 22.04 -0.48 -5.97
C ASP A 259 21.22 0.54 -6.74
N ILE A 260 21.88 1.45 -7.45
CA ILE A 260 21.22 2.49 -8.25
C ILE A 260 21.57 2.28 -9.72
N TYR A 261 20.56 1.96 -10.54
CA TYR A 261 20.68 1.78 -11.99
C TYR A 261 20.28 3.06 -12.70
N SER A 262 21.10 3.50 -13.64
CA SER A 262 20.95 4.73 -14.41
C SER A 262 20.99 4.49 -15.93
N GLY A 263 20.83 5.55 -16.70
CA GLY A 263 20.80 5.45 -18.16
C GLY A 263 19.55 4.79 -18.72
N CYS A 264 18.48 4.77 -17.95
CA CYS A 264 17.20 4.14 -18.32
C CYS A 264 16.44 4.99 -19.36
N LYS A 265 15.52 4.35 -20.10
CA LYS A 265 14.68 5.02 -21.09
C LYS A 265 13.76 6.06 -20.44
N ASN A 266 13.48 7.14 -21.15
CA ASN A 266 12.53 8.19 -20.78
C ASN A 266 12.80 8.83 -19.39
N GLY A 267 14.05 8.80 -18.92
CA GLY A 267 14.39 9.36 -17.61
C GLY A 267 13.89 8.53 -16.41
N THR A 268 13.50 7.29 -16.63
CA THR A 268 13.18 6.37 -15.51
C THR A 268 14.44 5.96 -14.74
N GLY A 269 14.26 5.35 -13.59
CA GLY A 269 15.33 4.84 -12.75
C GLY A 269 14.91 3.58 -12.00
N VAL A 270 15.89 2.72 -11.69
CA VAL A 270 15.67 1.54 -10.83
C VAL A 270 16.63 1.61 -9.66
N ALA A 271 16.13 1.42 -8.45
CA ALA A 271 16.95 1.40 -7.24
C ALA A 271 16.52 0.28 -6.30
N LEU A 272 17.48 -0.32 -5.61
CA LEU A 272 17.27 -1.29 -4.54
C LEU A 272 17.90 -0.77 -3.25
N TYR A 273 17.14 -0.86 -2.16
CA TYR A 273 17.58 -0.65 -0.80
C TYR A 273 17.41 -1.96 -0.02
N ALA A 274 18.45 -2.78 0.03
CA ALA A 274 18.46 -4.02 0.78
C ALA A 274 18.88 -3.74 2.23
N ILE A 275 17.95 -3.90 3.18
CA ILE A 275 18.15 -3.55 4.58
C ILE A 275 18.75 -4.75 5.30
N GLN A 276 19.98 -4.59 5.78
CA GLN A 276 20.74 -5.67 6.43
C GLN A 276 20.06 -6.09 7.75
N GLY A 277 19.75 -7.39 7.86
CA GLY A 277 19.00 -7.93 9.01
C GLY A 277 17.57 -7.41 9.16
N GLY A 278 17.10 -6.61 8.20
CA GLY A 278 15.72 -6.09 8.17
C GLY A 278 14.70 -7.22 8.14
N ARG A 279 13.62 -7.05 8.90
CA ARG A 279 12.48 -7.98 8.96
C ARG A 279 11.33 -7.43 8.14
N HIS A 280 10.24 -8.21 8.05
CA HIS A 280 8.99 -7.85 7.37
C HIS A 280 8.24 -6.68 8.03
N LEU A 281 8.79 -5.49 7.93
CA LEU A 281 8.29 -4.25 8.54
C LEU A 281 8.55 -3.07 7.60
N TRP A 282 7.68 -2.05 7.64
CA TRP A 282 7.94 -0.81 6.91
C TRP A 282 9.27 -0.20 7.35
N PRO A 283 10.23 0.00 6.45
CA PRO A 283 11.56 0.47 6.82
C PRO A 283 11.52 1.90 7.35
N GLY A 284 12.16 2.13 8.49
CA GLY A 284 12.14 3.42 9.20
C GLY A 284 10.91 3.64 10.06
N SER A 285 9.97 2.67 10.13
CA SER A 285 8.92 2.71 11.14
C SER A 285 9.52 2.58 12.54
N ARG A 286 8.83 3.10 13.55
CA ARG A 286 9.30 3.07 14.95
C ARG A 286 9.64 1.67 15.47
N ILE A 287 9.02 0.64 14.88
CA ILE A 287 9.20 -0.77 15.29
C ILE A 287 10.19 -1.54 14.40
N SER A 288 10.66 -0.95 13.31
CA SER A 288 11.58 -1.65 12.39
C SER A 288 12.98 -1.82 12.97
N GLY A 289 13.35 -0.99 13.92
CA GLY A 289 14.70 -1.03 14.54
C GLY A 289 15.83 -0.60 13.60
N ASN A 290 15.50 -0.11 12.40
CA ASN A 290 16.47 0.43 11.46
C ASN A 290 16.21 1.93 11.20
N ASN A 291 17.26 2.65 10.80
CA ASN A 291 17.21 4.09 10.55
C ASN A 291 16.99 4.43 9.06
N VAL A 292 16.42 3.51 8.28
CA VAL A 292 16.14 3.75 6.85
C VAL A 292 14.89 4.59 6.72
N ALA A 293 15.02 5.83 6.36
CA ALA A 293 13.89 6.75 6.17
C ALA A 293 13.18 6.47 4.83
N ALA A 294 12.55 5.29 4.68
CA ALA A 294 12.00 4.84 3.39
C ALA A 294 11.00 5.84 2.80
N THR A 295 10.13 6.43 3.61
CA THR A 295 9.15 7.43 3.16
C THR A 295 9.82 8.67 2.55
N GLU A 296 10.91 9.15 3.16
CA GLU A 296 11.70 10.27 2.63
C GLU A 296 12.40 9.89 1.33
N LEU A 297 13.00 8.70 1.27
CA LEU A 297 13.70 8.19 0.10
C LEU A 297 12.72 7.95 -1.07
N MET A 298 11.55 7.36 -0.79
CA MET A 298 10.48 7.18 -1.78
C MET A 298 10.05 8.51 -2.37
N TRP A 299 9.77 9.51 -1.52
CA TRP A 299 9.34 10.81 -1.99
C TRP A 299 10.42 11.51 -2.82
N SER A 300 11.67 11.50 -2.37
CA SER A 300 12.80 12.04 -3.14
C SER A 300 12.94 11.37 -4.51
N PHE A 301 12.79 10.05 -4.56
CA PHE A 301 12.82 9.29 -5.81
C PHE A 301 11.64 9.65 -6.73
N PHE A 302 10.43 9.75 -6.20
CA PHE A 302 9.22 10.10 -6.96
C PHE A 302 9.32 11.48 -7.63
N LEU A 303 9.85 12.47 -6.91
CA LEU A 303 10.03 13.81 -7.45
C LEU A 303 11.00 13.85 -8.67
N GLN A 304 11.95 12.93 -8.73
CA GLN A 304 12.93 12.86 -9.81
C GLN A 304 12.42 12.10 -11.03
N HIS A 305 11.30 11.37 -10.90
CA HIS A 305 10.81 10.46 -11.92
C HIS A 305 9.32 10.69 -12.27
N PRO A 306 8.92 11.90 -12.70
CA PRO A 306 7.59 12.11 -13.27
C PRO A 306 7.50 11.38 -14.63
N LYS A 307 6.29 11.12 -15.11
CA LYS A 307 6.09 10.69 -16.51
C LYS A 307 6.50 11.80 -17.48
N PRO A 308 7.04 11.42 -18.65
CA PRO A 308 7.39 12.36 -19.71
C PRO A 308 6.23 13.23 -20.17
#